data_64440dcac283a10708344721045864b3
#
_entry.id   64440dcac283a10708344721045864b3
#
_cell.length_a   1.000
_cell.length_b   1.000
_cell.length_c   1.000
_cell.angle_alpha   90.00
_cell.angle_beta   90.00
_cell.angle_gamma   90.00
#
_symmetry.space_group_name_H-M   'P 1'
#
loop_
_entity.id
_entity.type
_entity.pdbx_description
1 polymer ?
#
loop_
_entity_poly.entity_id
_entity_poly.type
_entity_poly.pdbx_seq_one_letter_code
_entity_poly.pdbx_strand_id
1 'polypeptide(L)'
;MESATAIFYSDVSVTGKRDVRWRNVVIHEVAHQWFGNCVTEYDWDDVWLSEGFATYFTLMFREHAYGRDDFVQGLKEAKKRVFDFYETDKDASIVHNNLKDMKDVLTYSLQYQKGAWVLHMLRNYVGEDNFRNGIRNYYNKYYLSLIHI
;
A
#
# COMPACT_ATOMS: atom_id res chain seq x y z
N MET A 1 3.80 1.97 12.26
CA MET A 1 4.40 0.61 12.37
C MET A 1 3.31 -0.39 12.69
N GLU A 2 3.22 -1.36 11.86
CA GLU A 2 2.12 -2.32 11.68
C GLU A 2 2.34 -3.67 12.38
N SER A 3 2.93 -3.69 13.54
CA SER A 3 3.13 -4.96 14.26
C SER A 3 1.81 -5.74 14.40
N ALA A 4 1.86 -7.05 14.23
CA ALA A 4 0.69 -7.92 14.33
C ALA A 4 -0.01 -7.72 15.68
N THR A 5 -1.31 -7.40 15.64
CA THR A 5 -2.16 -7.11 16.79
C THR A 5 -1.81 -5.86 17.62
N ALA A 6 -0.74 -5.12 17.29
CA ALA A 6 -0.33 -3.92 18.01
C ALA A 6 0.23 -2.87 17.02
N ILE A 7 -0.53 -1.83 16.74
CA ILE A 7 -0.10 -0.74 15.87
C ILE A 7 0.49 0.39 16.69
N PHE A 8 1.69 0.83 16.32
CA PHE A 8 2.39 1.93 17.00
C PHE A 8 2.33 3.20 16.13
N TYR A 9 1.86 4.27 16.72
CA TYR A 9 1.82 5.59 16.10
C TYR A 9 2.77 6.56 16.79
N SER A 10 3.27 7.54 16.04
CA SER A 10 4.00 8.66 16.64
C SER A 10 3.05 9.50 17.51
N ASP A 11 3.55 10.03 18.60
CA ASP A 11 2.82 10.95 19.49
C ASP A 11 2.26 12.17 18.74
N VAL A 12 2.98 12.66 17.73
CA VAL A 12 2.54 13.76 16.86
C VAL A 12 1.30 13.41 16.01
N SER A 13 0.95 12.13 15.89
CA SER A 13 -0.27 11.71 15.18
C SER A 13 -1.53 11.84 16.02
N VAL A 14 -1.40 11.92 17.35
CA VAL A 14 -2.50 12.01 18.31
C VAL A 14 -2.71 13.48 18.71
N THR A 15 -3.14 14.30 17.74
CA THR A 15 -3.22 15.76 17.91
C THR A 15 -4.56 16.26 18.46
N GLY A 16 -5.57 15.38 18.57
CA GLY A 16 -6.95 15.78 18.85
C GLY A 16 -7.62 16.56 17.72
N LYS A 17 -6.94 16.80 16.62
CA LYS A 17 -7.44 17.50 15.42
C LYS A 17 -7.84 16.48 14.34
N ARG A 18 -8.83 16.82 13.52
CA ARG A 18 -9.22 16.03 12.35
C ARG A 18 -8.22 16.29 11.21
N ASP A 19 -7.04 15.71 11.28
CA ASP A 19 -6.00 15.83 10.26
C ASP A 19 -6.11 14.65 9.27
N VAL A 20 -6.31 15.00 7.99
CA VAL A 20 -6.45 14.02 6.90
C VAL A 20 -5.20 13.16 6.74
N ARG A 21 -4.02 13.72 6.95
CA ARG A 21 -2.74 12.99 6.87
C ARG A 21 -2.72 11.86 7.89
N TRP A 22 -2.98 12.18 9.16
CA TRP A 22 -2.92 11.18 10.23
C TRP A 22 -4.07 10.17 10.13
N ARG A 23 -5.25 10.61 9.70
CA ARG A 23 -6.35 9.69 9.37
C ARG A 23 -5.90 8.64 8.36
N ASN A 24 -5.26 9.06 7.26
CA ASN A 24 -4.82 8.13 6.21
C ASN A 24 -3.71 7.21 6.71
N VAL A 25 -2.79 7.68 7.54
CA VAL A 25 -1.79 6.83 8.20
C VAL A 25 -2.47 5.77 9.08
N VAL A 26 -3.45 6.15 9.91
CA VAL A 26 -4.17 5.18 10.75
C VAL A 26 -4.82 4.08 9.91
N ILE A 27 -5.49 4.44 8.81
CA ILE A 27 -6.14 3.47 7.91
C ILE A 27 -5.10 2.54 7.26
N HIS A 28 -3.96 3.10 6.84
CA HIS A 28 -2.86 2.37 6.25
C HIS A 28 -2.31 1.30 7.21
N GLU A 29 -1.98 1.68 8.42
CA GLU A 29 -1.48 0.75 9.44
C GLU A 29 -2.51 -0.34 9.82
N VAL A 30 -3.80 0.00 9.82
CA VAL A 30 -4.87 -1.00 10.00
C VAL A 30 -4.94 -1.97 8.82
N ALA A 31 -4.78 -1.50 7.60
CA ALA A 31 -4.80 -2.36 6.41
C ALA A 31 -3.66 -3.39 6.42
N HIS A 32 -2.51 -3.05 7.00
CA HIS A 32 -1.39 -3.97 7.18
C HIS A 32 -1.73 -5.20 8.03
N GLN A 33 -2.77 -5.17 8.87
CA GLN A 33 -3.19 -6.36 9.62
C GLN A 33 -3.61 -7.51 8.69
N TRP A 34 -4.05 -7.19 7.46
CA TRP A 34 -4.35 -8.19 6.42
C TRP A 34 -3.16 -8.39 5.47
N PHE A 35 -2.59 -7.30 4.92
CA PHE A 35 -1.49 -7.33 3.95
C PHE A 35 -0.23 -6.72 4.56
N GLY A 36 0.72 -7.57 4.87
CA GLY A 36 1.91 -7.35 5.66
C GLY A 36 1.97 -8.32 6.85
N ASN A 37 0.91 -8.41 7.66
CA ASN A 37 0.90 -9.26 8.85
C ASN A 37 0.28 -10.65 8.64
N CYS A 38 -0.93 -10.74 8.03
CA CYS A 38 -1.55 -12.04 7.76
C CYS A 38 -1.09 -12.67 6.45
N VAL A 39 -0.82 -11.84 5.45
CA VAL A 39 -0.23 -12.23 4.17
C VAL A 39 1.02 -11.39 4.02
N THR A 40 2.18 -12.01 4.15
CA THR A 40 3.49 -11.35 4.18
C THR A 40 4.28 -11.73 2.93
N GLU A 41 5.00 -10.80 2.35
CA GLU A 41 5.96 -11.05 1.28
C GLU A 41 7.07 -12.03 1.74
N TYR A 42 7.62 -12.76 0.80
CA TYR A 42 8.70 -13.72 1.09
C TYR A 42 10.02 -13.02 1.39
N ASP A 43 10.32 -11.96 0.66
CA ASP A 43 11.56 -11.21 0.74
C ASP A 43 11.30 -9.70 0.74
N TRP A 44 12.22 -8.93 1.30
CA TRP A 44 12.19 -7.47 1.29
C TRP A 44 12.24 -6.86 -0.12
N ASP A 45 12.71 -7.62 -1.10
CA ASP A 45 12.66 -7.22 -2.51
C ASP A 45 11.23 -6.97 -2.99
N ASP A 46 10.25 -7.66 -2.38
CA ASP A 46 8.82 -7.60 -2.71
C ASP A 46 7.97 -6.82 -1.70
N VAL A 47 8.58 -5.98 -0.87
CA VAL A 47 7.85 -5.21 0.17
C VAL A 47 6.70 -4.33 -0.36
N TRP A 48 6.68 -4.05 -1.67
CA TRP A 48 5.55 -3.38 -2.31
C TRP A 48 4.22 -4.14 -2.17
N LEU A 49 4.28 -5.47 -1.95
CA LEU A 49 3.09 -6.28 -1.68
C LEU A 49 2.43 -5.92 -0.34
N SER A 50 3.21 -5.56 0.67
CA SER A 50 2.68 -5.00 1.90
C SER A 50 2.25 -3.55 1.74
N GLU A 51 3.17 -2.69 1.33
CA GLU A 51 2.98 -1.24 1.31
C GLU A 51 2.01 -0.76 0.22
N GLY A 52 2.09 -1.36 -0.96
CA GLY A 52 1.20 -1.06 -2.07
C GLY A 52 -0.24 -1.48 -1.78
N PHE A 53 -0.43 -2.68 -1.19
CA PHE A 53 -1.74 -3.12 -0.75
C PHE A 53 -2.31 -2.21 0.33
N ALA A 54 -1.57 -1.92 1.41
CA ALA A 54 -2.03 -1.04 2.48
C ALA A 54 -2.38 0.37 1.96
N THR A 55 -1.56 0.91 1.04
CA THR A 55 -1.83 2.20 0.39
C THR A 55 -3.09 2.15 -0.46
N TYR A 56 -3.28 1.10 -1.26
CA TYR A 56 -4.45 0.99 -2.12
C TYR A 56 -5.74 0.77 -1.30
N PHE A 57 -5.68 -0.05 -0.24
CA PHE A 57 -6.82 -0.23 0.66
C PHE A 57 -7.17 1.06 1.41
N THR A 58 -6.18 1.89 1.74
CA THR A 58 -6.42 3.25 2.26
C THR A 58 -7.23 4.08 1.26
N LEU A 59 -6.87 4.05 -0.02
CA LEU A 59 -7.63 4.74 -1.07
C LEU A 59 -9.04 4.16 -1.24
N MET A 60 -9.20 2.83 -1.23
CA MET A 60 -10.51 2.17 -1.31
C MET A 60 -11.40 2.50 -0.10
N PHE A 61 -10.83 2.59 1.11
CA PHE A 61 -11.55 3.07 2.29
C PHE A 61 -12.02 4.52 2.09
N ARG A 62 -11.17 5.38 1.55
CA ARG A 62 -11.53 6.77 1.22
C ARG A 62 -12.69 6.82 0.22
N GLU A 63 -12.68 5.94 -0.81
CA GLU A 63 -13.78 5.80 -1.76
C GLU A 63 -15.11 5.47 -1.05
N HIS A 64 -15.05 4.50 -0.14
CA HIS A 64 -16.24 4.07 0.61
C HIS A 64 -16.75 5.12 1.60
N ALA A 65 -15.85 5.75 2.35
CA ALA A 65 -16.20 6.63 3.47
C ALA A 65 -16.46 8.08 3.04
N TYR A 66 -15.78 8.55 1.99
CA TYR A 66 -15.77 9.96 1.57
C TYR A 66 -16.17 10.18 0.11
N GLY A 67 -16.41 9.10 -0.62
CA GLY A 67 -16.88 9.14 -2.00
C GLY A 67 -15.79 9.08 -3.06
N ARG A 68 -16.26 8.95 -4.31
CA ARG A 68 -15.41 8.75 -5.49
C ARG A 68 -14.41 9.87 -5.73
N ASP A 69 -14.79 11.11 -5.45
CA ASP A 69 -13.93 12.27 -5.70
C ASP A 69 -12.71 12.28 -4.77
N ASP A 70 -12.87 11.89 -3.50
CA ASP A 70 -11.76 11.77 -2.55
C ASP A 70 -10.79 10.64 -2.98
N PHE A 71 -11.31 9.52 -3.46
CA PHE A 71 -10.50 8.44 -4.05
C PHE A 71 -9.71 8.91 -5.27
N VAL A 72 -10.38 9.58 -6.21
CA VAL A 72 -9.73 10.08 -7.45
C VAL A 72 -8.67 11.11 -7.11
N GLN A 73 -8.92 11.98 -6.14
CA GLN A 73 -7.93 12.95 -5.67
C GLN A 73 -6.69 12.23 -5.11
N GLY A 74 -6.88 11.20 -4.28
CA GLY A 74 -5.77 10.40 -3.75
C GLY A 74 -4.96 9.69 -4.85
N LEU A 75 -5.64 9.16 -5.87
CA LEU A 75 -4.95 8.58 -7.04
C LEU A 75 -4.14 9.61 -7.83
N LYS A 76 -4.66 10.83 -8.01
CA LYS A 76 -3.93 11.92 -8.69
C LYS A 76 -2.68 12.32 -7.90
N GLU A 77 -2.78 12.40 -6.59
CA GLU A 77 -1.64 12.70 -5.70
C GLU A 77 -0.58 11.60 -5.77
N ALA A 78 -1.01 10.34 -5.72
CA ALA A 78 -0.10 9.19 -5.87
C ALA A 78 0.60 9.21 -7.24
N LYS A 79 -0.15 9.42 -8.32
CA LYS A 79 0.40 9.54 -9.68
C LYS A 79 1.46 10.64 -9.76
N LYS A 80 1.13 11.84 -9.25
CA LYS A 80 2.06 12.96 -9.26
C LYS A 80 3.39 12.61 -8.57
N ARG A 81 3.33 12.00 -7.38
CA ARG A 81 4.54 11.58 -6.64
C ARG A 81 5.39 10.60 -7.41
N VAL A 82 4.77 9.64 -8.10
CA VAL A 82 5.49 8.68 -8.94
C VAL A 82 6.18 9.37 -10.10
N PHE A 83 5.50 10.29 -10.81
CA PHE A 83 6.10 11.02 -11.92
C PHE A 83 7.22 11.94 -11.45
N ASP A 84 7.00 12.72 -10.39
CA ASP A 84 8.03 13.60 -9.81
C ASP A 84 9.30 12.80 -9.41
N PHE A 85 9.13 11.58 -8.89
CA PHE A 85 10.24 10.69 -8.56
C PHE A 85 11.02 10.24 -9.80
N TYR A 86 10.32 9.85 -10.87
CA TYR A 86 10.97 9.41 -12.11
C TYR A 86 11.70 10.52 -12.88
N GLU A 87 11.48 11.79 -12.54
CA GLU A 87 12.33 12.88 -13.02
C GLU A 87 13.77 12.81 -12.45
N THR A 88 13.92 12.19 -11.28
CA THR A 88 15.20 12.08 -10.57
C THR A 88 15.88 10.70 -10.75
N ASP A 89 15.09 9.63 -10.85
CA ASP A 89 15.59 8.25 -11.00
C ASP A 89 14.70 7.47 -11.99
N LYS A 90 15.12 7.41 -13.25
CA LYS A 90 14.36 6.80 -14.34
C LYS A 90 14.42 5.28 -14.36
N ASP A 91 15.42 4.69 -13.73
CA ASP A 91 15.70 3.25 -13.76
C ASP A 91 15.15 2.52 -12.54
N ALA A 92 14.59 3.26 -11.57
CA ALA A 92 14.09 2.69 -10.33
C ALA A 92 12.92 1.72 -10.54
N SER A 93 12.95 0.59 -9.86
CA SER A 93 11.93 -0.46 -9.90
C SER A 93 11.11 -0.51 -8.63
N ILE A 94 9.87 -1.01 -8.74
CA ILE A 94 9.00 -1.30 -7.61
C ILE A 94 9.47 -2.53 -6.84
N VAL A 95 10.03 -3.51 -7.56
CA VAL A 95 10.65 -4.72 -7.00
C VAL A 95 12.14 -4.46 -6.91
N HIS A 96 12.73 -4.71 -5.75
CA HIS A 96 14.17 -4.69 -5.61
C HIS A 96 14.78 -5.93 -6.28
N ASN A 97 16.08 -5.90 -6.49
CA ASN A 97 16.83 -7.03 -7.01
C ASN A 97 18.04 -7.28 -6.10
N ASN A 98 17.86 -8.17 -5.14
CA ASN A 98 18.88 -8.50 -4.15
C ASN A 98 19.29 -7.27 -3.30
N LEU A 99 18.33 -6.75 -2.54
CA LEU A 99 18.49 -5.59 -1.66
C LEU A 99 19.67 -5.79 -0.70
N LYS A 100 20.61 -4.85 -0.72
CA LYS A 100 21.83 -4.94 0.08
C LYS A 100 21.82 -4.09 1.33
N ASP A 101 21.08 -2.98 1.31
CA ASP A 101 20.97 -2.06 2.44
C ASP A 101 19.47 -1.85 2.76
N MET A 102 19.11 -2.18 3.99
CA MET A 102 17.73 -1.99 4.49
C MET A 102 17.25 -0.54 4.47
N LYS A 103 18.16 0.43 4.33
CA LYS A 103 17.76 1.85 4.14
C LYS A 103 17.08 2.11 2.82
N ASP A 104 17.36 1.27 1.82
CA ASP A 104 16.84 1.40 0.47
C ASP A 104 15.54 0.60 0.26
N VAL A 105 15.11 -0.17 1.28
CA VAL A 105 13.93 -1.04 1.19
C VAL A 105 12.65 -0.30 0.86
N LEU A 106 12.48 0.91 1.40
CA LEU A 106 11.27 1.69 1.26
C LEU A 106 11.51 3.00 0.51
N THR A 107 10.98 3.10 -0.69
CA THR A 107 10.83 4.35 -1.42
C THR A 107 9.35 4.69 -1.51
N TYR A 108 8.93 5.75 -0.82
CA TYR A 108 7.51 6.12 -0.70
C TYR A 108 6.80 6.25 -2.06
N SER A 109 7.48 6.78 -3.07
CA SER A 109 6.92 6.93 -4.41
C SER A 109 6.77 5.61 -5.16
N LEU A 110 7.57 4.59 -4.82
CA LEU A 110 7.57 3.31 -5.52
C LEU A 110 6.73 2.26 -4.77
N GLN A 111 7.23 1.70 -3.68
CA GLN A 111 6.58 0.60 -2.99
C GLN A 111 5.16 0.96 -2.56
N TYR A 112 4.94 2.20 -2.09
CA TYR A 112 3.62 2.69 -1.68
C TYR A 112 2.77 3.15 -2.86
N GLN A 113 3.18 4.23 -3.54
CA GLN A 113 2.30 4.93 -4.49
C GLN A 113 2.20 4.21 -5.84
N LYS A 114 3.32 3.76 -6.41
CA LYS A 114 3.33 2.96 -7.64
C LYS A 114 2.72 1.59 -7.38
N GLY A 115 2.98 0.95 -6.21
CA GLY A 115 2.35 -0.29 -5.79
C GLY A 115 0.83 -0.18 -5.77
N ALA A 116 0.29 0.88 -5.16
CA ALA A 116 -1.14 1.15 -5.19
C ALA A 116 -1.69 1.35 -6.61
N TRP A 117 -0.92 2.00 -7.49
CA TRP A 117 -1.30 2.17 -8.89
C TRP A 117 -1.32 0.86 -9.68
N VAL A 118 -0.40 -0.06 -9.43
CA VAL A 118 -0.42 -1.41 -10.03
C VAL A 118 -1.73 -2.11 -9.67
N LEU A 119 -2.13 -2.09 -8.40
CA LEU A 119 -3.40 -2.68 -7.96
C LEU A 119 -4.62 -1.96 -8.56
N HIS A 120 -4.56 -0.64 -8.70
CA HIS A 120 -5.63 0.12 -9.34
C HIS A 120 -5.76 -0.22 -10.83
N MET A 121 -4.65 -0.36 -11.54
CA MET A 121 -4.67 -0.82 -12.94
C MET A 121 -5.23 -2.23 -13.05
N LEU A 122 -4.82 -3.14 -12.17
CA LEU A 122 -5.36 -4.51 -12.13
C LEU A 122 -6.89 -4.48 -11.91
N ARG A 123 -7.39 -3.72 -10.91
CA ARG A 123 -8.83 -3.58 -10.65
C ARG A 123 -9.60 -3.10 -11.89
N ASN A 124 -9.06 -2.12 -12.62
CA ASN A 124 -9.70 -1.64 -13.84
C ASN A 124 -9.62 -2.65 -15.00
N TYR A 125 -8.55 -3.43 -15.07
CA TYR A 125 -8.36 -4.43 -16.12
C TYR A 125 -9.28 -5.63 -15.96
N VAL A 126 -9.39 -6.18 -14.75
CA VAL A 126 -10.19 -7.39 -14.49
C VAL A 126 -11.64 -7.08 -14.10
N GLY A 127 -11.96 -5.85 -13.75
CA GLY A 127 -13.26 -5.42 -13.23
C GLY A 127 -13.41 -5.62 -11.72
N GLU A 128 -14.36 -4.90 -11.15
CA GLU A 128 -14.56 -4.80 -9.69
C GLU A 128 -14.76 -6.16 -9.02
N ASP A 129 -15.70 -6.96 -9.53
CA ASP A 129 -16.06 -8.24 -8.90
C ASP A 129 -14.92 -9.25 -8.97
N ASN A 130 -14.24 -9.33 -10.12
CA ASN A 130 -13.09 -10.21 -10.28
C ASN A 130 -11.92 -9.76 -9.41
N PHE A 131 -11.68 -8.46 -9.30
CA PHE A 131 -10.66 -7.93 -8.40
C PHE A 131 -10.95 -8.33 -6.94
N ARG A 132 -12.17 -8.09 -6.45
CA ARG A 132 -12.57 -8.45 -5.08
C ARG A 132 -12.43 -9.95 -4.82
N ASN A 133 -12.88 -10.77 -5.73
CA ASN A 133 -12.77 -12.23 -5.62
C ASN A 133 -11.31 -12.68 -5.68
N GLY A 134 -10.51 -12.10 -6.58
CA GLY A 134 -9.08 -12.34 -6.67
C GLY A 134 -8.35 -12.04 -5.37
N ILE A 135 -8.60 -10.87 -4.77
CA ILE A 135 -8.00 -10.47 -3.49
C ILE A 135 -8.41 -11.43 -2.35
N ARG A 136 -9.68 -11.84 -2.28
CA ARG A 136 -10.13 -12.83 -1.28
C ARG A 136 -9.44 -14.18 -1.46
N ASN A 137 -9.32 -14.64 -2.70
CA ASN A 137 -8.64 -15.91 -3.01
C ASN A 137 -7.15 -15.85 -2.67
N TYR A 138 -6.49 -14.74 -3.01
CA TYR A 138 -5.10 -14.47 -2.67
C TYR A 138 -4.90 -14.50 -1.15
N TYR A 139 -5.70 -13.75 -0.39
CA TYR A 139 -5.67 -13.73 1.06
C TYR A 139 -5.87 -15.13 1.65
N ASN A 140 -6.92 -15.84 1.25
CA ASN A 140 -7.23 -17.16 1.79
C ASN A 140 -6.15 -18.19 1.48
N LYS A 141 -5.55 -18.11 0.28
CA LYS A 141 -4.49 -19.04 -0.14
C LYS A 141 -3.20 -18.87 0.66
N TYR A 142 -2.87 -17.63 1.02
CA TYR A 142 -1.59 -17.29 1.66
C TYR A 142 -1.73 -16.84 3.12
N TYR A 143 -2.90 -17.06 3.71
CA TYR A 143 -3.18 -16.68 5.09
C TYR A 143 -2.18 -17.31 6.07
N LEU A 144 -1.52 -16.48 6.87
CA LEU A 144 -0.46 -16.85 7.82
C LEU A 144 0.70 -17.64 7.19
N SER A 145 0.95 -17.42 5.91
CA SER A 145 2.12 -17.96 5.22
C SER A 145 2.98 -16.84 4.66
N LEU A 146 4.28 -17.07 4.61
CA LEU A 146 5.17 -16.28 3.76
C LEU A 146 4.83 -16.61 2.31
N ILE A 147 4.64 -15.58 1.49
CA ILE A 147 4.32 -15.78 0.08
C ILE A 147 5.60 -16.18 -0.64
N HIS A 148 5.61 -17.41 -1.10
CA HIS A 148 6.59 -17.87 -2.07
C HIS A 148 6.08 -17.50 -3.46
N ILE A 149 6.57 -16.40 -3.99
CA ILE A 149 6.34 -15.98 -5.36
C ILE A 149 7.54 -16.39 -6.20
#